data_7a5667ede58f929f7df88b664831237d
#
_entry.id   7a5667ede58f929f7df88b664831237d
#
_cell.length_a   1.000
_cell.length_b   1.000
_cell.length_c   1.000
_cell.angle_alpha   90.00
_cell.angle_beta   90.00
_cell.angle_gamma   90.00
#
_symmetry.space_group_name_H-M   'P 1'
#
loop_
_entity.id
_entity.type
_entity.pdbx_description
1 polymer ?
#
loop_
_entity_poly.entity_id
_entity_poly.type
_entity_poly.pdbx_seq_one_letter_code
_entity_poly.pdbx_strand_id
1 'polypeptide(L)' 'MFRDQFRQRQGYILSILAGGEHTVYEIGRALFPDIRGKRLPLEIFLMVSEVYTHLQVLEKEGRVASRMRGSALRYRLS' A
#
# COMPACT_ATOMS: atom_id res chain seq x y z
N MET A 1 14.41 6.08 14.04
CA MET A 1 14.23 7.00 12.96
C MET A 1 13.61 6.35 11.76
N PHE A 2 14.40 5.74 10.90
CA PHE A 2 13.80 5.08 9.74
C PHE A 2 12.82 3.98 10.12
N ARG A 3 13.11 3.27 11.20
CA ARG A 3 12.25 2.17 11.64
C ARG A 3 10.87 2.67 12.04
N ASP A 4 10.81 3.82 12.72
CA ASP A 4 9.53 4.34 13.18
C ASP A 4 8.66 4.76 12.02
N GLN A 5 9.25 5.42 11.01
CA GLN A 5 8.50 5.80 9.83
C GLN A 5 8.03 4.58 9.04
N PHE A 6 8.89 3.58 8.94
CA PHE A 6 8.55 2.36 8.23
C PHE A 6 7.36 1.67 8.90
N ARG A 7 7.42 1.51 10.21
CA ARG A 7 6.34 0.85 10.95
C ARG A 7 5.08 1.68 10.95
N GLN A 8 5.21 2.98 11.03
CA GLN A 8 4.07 3.87 11.02
C GLN A 8 3.31 3.74 9.70
N ARG A 9 4.02 3.67 8.59
CA ARG A 9 3.38 3.50 7.29
C ARG A 9 2.73 2.14 7.17
N GLN A 10 3.38 1.10 7.69
CA GLN A 10 2.76 -0.22 7.71
C GLN A 10 1.47 -0.21 8.51
N GLY A 11 1.45 0.51 9.63
CA GLY A 11 0.25 0.66 10.43
C GLY A 11 -0.88 1.32 9.66
N TYR A 12 -0.57 2.35 8.89
CA TYR A 12 -1.58 3.01 8.06
C TYR A 12 -2.11 2.07 6.99
N ILE A 13 -1.22 1.29 6.36
CA ILE A 13 -1.64 0.33 5.35
C ILE A 13 -2.61 -0.69 5.97
N LEU A 14 -2.27 -1.20 7.14
CA LEU A 14 -3.14 -2.17 7.81
C LEU A 14 -4.48 -1.55 8.17
N SER A 15 -4.50 -0.29 8.59
CA SER A 15 -5.75 0.42 8.87
C SER A 15 -6.62 0.53 7.63
N ILE A 16 -6.01 0.84 6.49
CA ILE A 16 -6.75 0.95 5.23
C ILE A 16 -7.36 -0.40 4.87
N LEU A 17 -6.58 -1.47 5.02
CA LEU A 17 -7.04 -2.81 4.68
C LEU A 17 -8.06 -3.35 5.66
N ALA A 18 -8.12 -2.79 6.86
CA ALA A 18 -9.17 -3.15 7.80
C ALA A 18 -10.56 -2.77 7.28
N GLY A 19 -10.63 -1.82 6.36
CA GLY A 19 -11.88 -1.44 5.74
C GLY A 19 -12.27 -2.27 4.53
N GLY A 20 -11.44 -3.21 4.11
CA GLY A 20 -11.72 -4.06 2.96
C GLY A 20 -10.51 -4.24 2.05
N GLU A 21 -10.72 -4.98 0.97
CA GLU A 21 -9.68 -5.20 -0.02
C GLU A 21 -9.37 -3.92 -0.80
N HIS A 22 -8.08 -3.74 -1.12
CA HIS A 22 -7.66 -2.59 -1.90
C HIS A 22 -6.51 -2.98 -2.82
N THR A 23 -6.41 -2.29 -3.95
CA THR A 23 -5.25 -2.41 -4.83
C THR A 23 -4.12 -1.57 -4.28
N VAL A 24 -2.89 -1.82 -4.77
CA VAL A 24 -1.73 -1.02 -4.40
C VAL A 24 -1.98 0.46 -4.67
N TYR A 25 -2.59 0.76 -5.81
CA TYR A 25 -2.84 2.14 -6.19
C TYR A 25 -3.82 2.81 -5.22
N GLU A 26 -4.87 2.10 -4.83
CA GLU A 26 -5.86 2.63 -3.88
C GLU A 26 -5.22 2.91 -2.54
N ILE A 27 -4.37 2.00 -2.08
CA ILE A 27 -3.64 2.19 -0.82
C ILE A 27 -2.73 3.41 -0.93
N GLY A 28 -2.01 3.52 -2.04
CA GLY A 28 -1.10 4.64 -2.24
C GLY A 28 -1.80 5.97 -2.23
N ARG A 29 -2.97 6.05 -2.87
CA ARG A 29 -3.74 7.29 -2.89
C ARG A 29 -4.21 7.71 -1.50
N ALA A 30 -4.52 6.73 -0.66
CA ALA A 30 -4.93 7.01 0.71
C ALA A 30 -3.75 7.48 1.56
N LEU A 31 -2.56 6.89 1.33
CA LEU A 31 -1.37 7.25 2.09
C LEU A 31 -0.76 8.59 1.67
N PHE A 32 -0.86 8.91 0.39
CA PHE A 32 -0.22 10.09 -0.18
C PHE A 32 -1.24 10.95 -0.91
N PRO A 33 -2.17 11.55 -0.17
CA PRO A 33 -3.22 12.35 -0.81
C PRO A 33 -2.68 13.56 -1.57
N ASP A 34 -1.50 14.03 -1.19
CA ASP A 34 -0.90 15.20 -1.84
C ASP A 34 -0.48 14.93 -3.28
N ILE A 35 -0.25 13.67 -3.62
CA ILE A 35 0.16 13.29 -4.97
C ILE A 35 -0.97 13.46 -5.96
N ARG A 36 -2.19 13.46 -5.47
CA ARG A 36 -3.39 13.52 -6.29
C ARG A 36 -3.39 14.62 -7.34
N GLY A 37 -2.86 15.78 -7.00
CA GLY A 37 -2.86 16.91 -7.89
C GLY A 37 -1.64 17.02 -8.78
N LYS A 38 -0.59 16.25 -8.52
CA LYS A 38 0.67 16.38 -9.22
C LYS A 38 0.77 15.50 -10.44
N ARG A 39 0.57 14.26 -10.26
CA ARG A 39 0.50 13.28 -11.34
C ARG A 39 1.69 13.20 -12.25
N LEU A 40 2.88 13.54 -11.76
CA LEU A 40 4.07 13.21 -12.51
C LEU A 40 4.22 11.70 -12.51
N PRO A 41 4.45 11.08 -13.66
CA PRO A 41 4.56 9.62 -13.72
C PRO A 41 5.59 9.05 -12.76
N LEU A 42 6.69 9.77 -12.56
CA LEU A 42 7.72 9.33 -11.64
C LEU A 42 7.22 9.31 -10.21
N GLU A 43 6.46 10.32 -9.81
CA GLU A 43 5.92 10.38 -8.45
C GLU A 43 4.95 9.23 -8.19
N ILE A 44 4.09 8.94 -9.15
CA ILE A 44 3.16 7.83 -9.04
C ILE A 44 3.92 6.51 -8.96
N PHE A 45 4.95 6.35 -9.77
CA PHE A 45 5.78 5.16 -9.76
C PHE A 45 6.44 4.96 -8.40
N LEU A 46 7.00 6.02 -7.83
CA LEU A 46 7.65 5.94 -6.53
C LEU A 46 6.65 5.59 -5.43
N MET A 47 5.47 6.18 -5.49
CA MET A 47 4.40 5.89 -4.53
C MET A 47 4.02 4.42 -4.57
N VAL A 48 3.76 3.91 -5.77
CA VAL A 48 3.36 2.51 -5.93
C VAL A 48 4.47 1.58 -5.48
N SER A 49 5.71 1.90 -5.82
CA SER A 49 6.86 1.08 -5.43
C SER A 49 7.02 1.02 -3.91
N GLU A 50 6.85 2.14 -3.22
CA GLU A 50 6.96 2.15 -1.78
C GLU A 50 5.87 1.32 -1.12
N VAL A 51 4.63 1.52 -1.56
CA VAL A 51 3.50 0.76 -1.01
C VAL A 51 3.70 -0.74 -1.26
N TYR A 52 4.11 -1.08 -2.47
CA TYR A 52 4.33 -2.47 -2.83
C TYR A 52 5.40 -3.11 -1.94
N THR A 53 6.48 -2.39 -1.67
CA THR A 53 7.55 -2.88 -0.81
C THR A 53 7.01 -3.19 0.60
N HIS A 54 6.22 -2.28 1.16
CA HIS A 54 5.61 -2.51 2.47
C HIS A 54 4.70 -3.74 2.44
N LEU A 55 3.90 -3.87 1.37
CA LEU A 55 2.98 -5.00 1.27
C LEU A 55 3.72 -6.32 1.15
N GLN A 56 4.86 -6.33 0.44
CA GLN A 56 5.67 -7.54 0.34
C GLN A 56 6.15 -7.99 1.72
N VAL A 57 6.63 -7.05 2.53
CA VAL A 57 7.08 -7.37 3.88
C VAL A 57 5.92 -7.89 4.73
N LEU A 58 4.78 -7.20 4.68
CA LEU A 58 3.61 -7.61 5.46
C LEU A 58 3.08 -8.97 5.03
N GLU A 59 3.14 -9.25 3.74
CA GLU A 59 2.70 -10.54 3.23
C GLU A 59 3.63 -11.66 3.71
N LYS A 60 4.93 -11.40 3.71
CA LYS A 60 5.90 -12.35 4.21
C LYS A 60 5.69 -12.65 5.69
N GLU A 61 5.26 -11.64 6.44
CA GLU A 61 4.98 -11.78 7.86
C GLU A 61 3.63 -12.43 8.13
N GLY A 62 2.85 -12.70 7.09
CA GLY A 62 1.54 -13.30 7.24
C GLY A 62 0.46 -12.34 7.70
N ARG A 63 0.70 -11.03 7.61
CA ARG A 63 -0.24 -10.02 8.10
C ARG A 63 -1.20 -9.55 7.03
N VAL A 64 -0.83 -9.70 5.75
CA VAL A 64 -1.72 -9.41 4.64
C VAL A 64 -1.66 -10.56 3.65
N ALA A 65 -2.69 -10.67 2.83
CA ALA A 65 -2.75 -11.64 1.75
C ALA A 65 -3.14 -10.92 0.48
N SER A 66 -2.73 -11.48 -0.65
CA SER A 66 -3.05 -10.91 -1.95
C SER A 66 -3.82 -11.92 -2.78
N ARG A 67 -4.62 -11.41 -3.71
CA ARG A 67 -5.28 -12.27 -4.70
C ARG A 67 -5.60 -11.45 -5.94
N MET A 68 -5.66 -12.13 -7.06
CA MET A 68 -6.10 -11.54 -8.31
C MET A 68 -7.62 -11.51 -8.34
N ARG A 69 -8.15 -10.38 -8.81
CA ARG A 69 -9.57 -10.21 -8.98
C ARG A 69 -9.77 -9.54 -10.32
N GLY A 70 -10.22 -10.29 -11.31
CA GLY A 70 -10.17 -9.82 -12.67
C GLY A 70 -8.72 -9.61 -13.07
N SER A 71 -8.38 -8.41 -13.52
CA SER A 71 -7.00 -8.09 -13.91
C SER A 71 -6.26 -7.31 -12.81
N ALA A 72 -6.85 -7.16 -11.64
CA ALA A 72 -6.27 -6.35 -10.57
C ALA A 72 -5.81 -7.22 -9.40
N LEU A 73 -4.62 -6.94 -8.90
CA LEU A 73 -4.11 -7.59 -7.69
C LEU A 73 -4.60 -6.79 -6.48
N ARG A 74 -5.30 -7.47 -5.58
CA ARG A 74 -5.87 -6.84 -4.39
C ARG A 74 -5.26 -7.43 -3.14
N TYR A 75 -5.13 -6.60 -2.12
CA TYR A 75 -4.58 -6.99 -0.83
C TYR A 75 -5.65 -6.85 0.24
N ARG A 76 -5.57 -7.72 1.24
CA ARG A 76 -6.48 -7.72 2.37
C ARG A 76 -5.74 -8.18 3.61
N LEU A 77 -6.33 -7.93 4.78
CA LEU A 77 -5.78 -8.48 6.01
C LEU A 77 -5.88 -10.00 5.99
N SER A 78 -4.87 -10.65 6.49
CA SER A 78 -4.84 -12.11 6.58
C SER A 78 -5.83 -12.62 7.61
#